data_96c50a81bd2593c541a2a8fcc950425a
#
_entry.id   96c50a81bd2593c541a2a8fcc950425a
#
_cell.length_a   1.000
_cell.length_b   1.000
_cell.length_c   1.000
_cell.angle_alpha   90.00
_cell.angle_beta   90.00
_cell.angle_gamma   90.00
#
_symmetry.space_group_name_H-M   'P 1'
#
loop_
_entity.id
_entity.type
_entity.pdbx_description
1 polymer ?
#
loop_
_entity_poly.entity_id
_entity_poly.type
_entity_poly.pdbx_seq_one_letter_code
_entity_poly.pdbx_strand_id
1 'polypeptide(L)'
;MKSINITGARGSLVIDDTNAHTGLINEYINVTEDTVLSVCTGVDGKGNAVNFKTLLNWDGTLTVNHNPLTVPRGYKINAITLTSGEIVVR
;
A
#
# COMPACT_ATOMS: atom_id res chain seq x y z
N MET A 1 10.48 -17.42 3.01
CA MET A 1 9.54 -16.33 2.74
C MET A 1 8.87 -15.88 4.02
N LYS A 2 8.79 -14.63 4.20
CA LYS A 2 8.08 -14.10 5.33
C LYS A 2 6.58 -14.36 5.16
N SER A 3 5.95 -14.86 6.18
CA SER A 3 4.49 -15.02 6.17
C SER A 3 3.84 -13.66 6.14
N ILE A 4 2.72 -13.60 5.48
CA ILE A 4 1.88 -12.42 5.55
C ILE A 4 1.14 -12.50 6.88
N ASN A 5 1.34 -11.48 7.70
CA ASN A 5 0.68 -11.41 8.99
C ASN A 5 -0.52 -10.48 8.89
N ILE A 6 -1.68 -11.07 8.91
CA ILE A 6 -2.89 -10.29 9.00
C ILE A 6 -3.15 -10.11 10.48
N THR A 7 -3.02 -8.88 10.94
CA THR A 7 -3.17 -8.58 12.36
C THR A 7 -4.51 -7.90 12.60
N GLY A 8 -5.12 -8.26 13.71
CA GLY A 8 -6.37 -7.69 14.11
C GLY A 8 -7.52 -8.14 13.23
N ALA A 9 -8.71 -7.80 13.63
CA ALA A 9 -9.92 -8.23 12.94
C ALA A 9 -10.20 -7.43 11.69
N ARG A 10 -9.41 -6.42 11.41
CA ARG A 10 -9.67 -5.50 10.31
C ARG A 10 -8.84 -5.79 9.07
N GLY A 11 -8.09 -6.87 9.09
CA GLY A 11 -7.30 -7.21 7.94
C GLY A 11 -6.09 -6.32 7.73
N SER A 12 -5.54 -5.76 8.82
CA SER A 12 -4.27 -5.05 8.72
C SER A 12 -3.20 -6.01 8.27
N LEU A 13 -2.37 -5.59 7.33
CA LEU A 13 -1.34 -6.42 6.75
C LEU A 13 0.00 -5.70 6.85
N VAL A 14 0.99 -6.39 7.40
CA VAL A 14 2.36 -5.87 7.42
C VAL A 14 3.07 -6.38 6.17
N ILE A 15 3.65 -5.44 5.41
CA ILE A 15 4.43 -5.77 4.23
C ILE A 15 5.85 -5.27 4.49
N ASP A 16 6.80 -6.21 4.56
CA ASP A 16 8.20 -5.89 4.81
C ASP A 16 9.14 -6.67 3.90
N ASP A 17 8.62 -7.16 2.79
CA ASP A 17 9.41 -7.87 1.79
C ASP A 17 9.19 -7.23 0.42
N THR A 18 9.87 -7.77 -0.59
CA THR A 18 9.80 -7.24 -1.95
C THR A 18 8.92 -8.11 -2.86
N ASN A 19 8.12 -8.98 -2.29
CA ASN A 19 7.21 -9.81 -3.05
C ASN A 19 5.96 -9.05 -3.46
N ALA A 20 5.33 -9.48 -4.53
CA ALA A 20 4.07 -8.89 -4.96
C ALA A 20 2.95 -9.35 -4.03
N HIS A 21 2.20 -8.39 -3.53
CA HIS A 21 1.02 -8.64 -2.70
C HIS A 21 -0.19 -8.18 -3.48
N THR A 22 -1.06 -9.11 -3.84
CA THR A 22 -2.22 -8.85 -4.69
C THR A 22 -3.50 -9.27 -4.00
N GLY A 23 -4.63 -8.92 -4.60
CA GLY A 23 -5.92 -9.26 -4.01
C GLY A 23 -6.27 -8.44 -2.79
N LEU A 24 -5.63 -7.27 -2.63
CA LEU A 24 -5.88 -6.40 -1.48
C LEU A 24 -7.15 -5.59 -1.71
N ILE A 25 -7.73 -5.11 -0.60
CA ILE A 25 -8.88 -4.21 -0.64
C ILE A 25 -8.67 -3.10 0.39
N ASN A 26 -7.50 -2.49 0.36
CA ASN A 26 -7.08 -1.59 1.41
C ASN A 26 -7.24 -0.14 0.97
N GLU A 27 -7.31 0.77 1.94
CA GLU A 27 -7.52 2.19 1.68
C GLU A 27 -6.45 3.05 2.32
N TYR A 28 -5.49 2.45 3.00
CA TYR A 28 -4.67 3.17 3.95
C TYR A 28 -3.30 2.50 4.05
N ILE A 29 -2.25 3.29 4.01
CA ILE A 29 -0.88 2.83 4.20
C ILE A 29 -0.25 3.62 5.33
N ASN A 30 0.35 2.90 6.27
CA ASN A 30 1.15 3.51 7.31
C ASN A 30 2.60 3.06 7.13
N VAL A 31 3.48 4.01 6.84
CA VAL A 31 4.90 3.75 6.64
C VAL A 31 5.57 3.64 8.00
N THR A 32 6.25 2.54 8.26
CA THR A 32 6.93 2.33 9.53
C THR A 32 8.44 2.53 9.42
N GLU A 33 8.98 2.51 8.20
CA GLU A 33 10.35 2.91 7.92
C GLU A 33 10.40 3.42 6.48
N ASP A 34 11.49 4.08 6.11
CA ASP A 34 11.61 4.64 4.76
C ASP A 34 11.32 3.56 3.72
N THR A 35 10.42 3.85 2.82
CA THR A 35 9.87 2.86 1.89
C THR A 35 9.86 3.41 0.48
N VAL A 36 10.21 2.56 -0.48
CA VAL A 36 10.04 2.85 -1.89
C VAL A 36 9.08 1.82 -2.46
N LEU A 37 8.00 2.31 -3.07
CA LEU A 37 7.02 1.43 -3.71
C LEU A 37 7.46 1.13 -5.13
N SER A 38 7.49 -0.15 -5.49
CA SER A 38 7.67 -0.57 -6.87
C SER A 38 6.33 -0.57 -7.58
N VAL A 39 5.30 -1.10 -6.93
CA VAL A 39 3.95 -1.16 -7.46
C VAL A 39 2.98 -0.73 -6.38
N CYS A 40 2.05 0.14 -6.72
CA CYS A 40 0.92 0.43 -5.85
C CYS A 40 -0.25 0.81 -6.74
N THR A 41 -1.11 -0.15 -7.00
CA THR A 41 -2.23 0.02 -7.93
C THR A 41 -3.52 -0.36 -7.24
N GLY A 42 -4.62 0.02 -7.87
CA GLY A 42 -5.92 -0.32 -7.35
C GLY A 42 -7.01 0.08 -8.31
N VAL A 43 -8.16 0.42 -7.75
CA VAL A 43 -9.33 0.81 -8.54
C VAL A 43 -9.93 2.07 -7.95
N ASP A 44 -10.58 2.85 -8.81
CA ASP A 44 -11.37 3.99 -8.37
C ASP A 44 -12.76 3.52 -7.96
N GLY A 45 -13.63 4.47 -7.62
CA GLY A 45 -14.99 4.14 -7.16
C GLY A 45 -15.85 3.49 -8.23
N LYS A 46 -15.40 3.49 -9.47
CA LYS A 46 -16.16 2.90 -10.59
C LYS A 46 -15.53 1.60 -11.07
N GLY A 47 -14.45 1.15 -10.41
CA GLY A 47 -13.78 -0.08 -10.77
C GLY A 47 -12.72 0.08 -11.86
N ASN A 48 -12.37 1.31 -12.23
CA ASN A 48 -11.31 1.53 -13.21
C ASN A 48 -9.94 1.42 -12.56
N ALA A 49 -8.99 0.82 -13.26
CA ALA A 49 -7.64 0.65 -12.74
C ALA A 49 -6.95 2.00 -12.56
N VAL A 50 -6.23 2.15 -11.45
CA VAL A 50 -5.45 3.36 -11.18
C VAL A 50 -4.08 2.97 -10.67
N ASN A 51 -3.10 3.85 -10.90
CA ASN A 51 -1.76 3.71 -10.38
C ASN A 51 -1.56 4.82 -9.32
N PHE A 52 -1.51 4.44 -8.07
CA PHE A 52 -1.43 5.41 -6.99
C PHE A 52 -0.07 6.10 -6.91
N LYS A 53 0.99 5.47 -7.41
CA LYS A 53 2.30 6.11 -7.45
C LYS A 53 2.24 7.39 -8.29
N THR A 54 1.52 7.33 -9.40
CA THR A 54 1.35 8.48 -10.28
C THR A 54 0.25 9.40 -9.76
N LEU A 55 -0.88 8.85 -9.41
CA LEU A 55 -2.05 9.63 -9.02
C LEU A 55 -1.80 10.47 -7.78
N LEU A 56 -1.13 9.89 -6.79
CA LEU A 56 -0.93 10.51 -5.48
C LEU A 56 0.53 10.90 -5.23
N ASN A 57 1.39 10.82 -6.25
CA ASN A 57 2.81 11.15 -6.15
C ASN A 57 3.52 10.31 -5.09
N TRP A 58 3.19 9.04 -5.04
CA TRP A 58 3.84 8.10 -4.11
C TRP A 58 5.01 7.39 -4.79
N ASP A 59 5.70 8.07 -5.70
CA ASP A 59 6.75 7.47 -6.52
C ASP A 59 8.17 7.72 -6.03
N GLY A 60 8.32 8.43 -4.92
CA GLY A 60 9.64 8.65 -4.30
C GLY A 60 9.77 7.84 -3.03
N THR A 61 10.73 8.24 -2.20
CA THR A 61 10.89 7.62 -0.88
C THR A 61 9.81 8.15 0.06
N LEU A 62 9.06 7.24 0.64
CA LEU A 62 8.02 7.57 1.60
C LEU A 62 8.57 7.37 3.00
N THR A 63 8.33 8.31 3.87
CA THR A 63 8.83 8.28 5.24
C THR A 63 7.66 8.33 6.21
N VAL A 64 7.95 8.14 7.49
CA VAL A 64 6.90 8.22 8.52
C VAL A 64 6.25 9.59 8.55
N ASN A 65 6.92 10.62 8.05
CA ASN A 65 6.36 11.97 8.00
C ASN A 65 5.23 12.11 6.98
N HIS A 66 5.10 11.17 6.06
CA HIS A 66 4.02 11.19 5.07
C HIS A 66 2.73 10.54 5.59
N ASN A 67 2.78 9.92 6.76
CA ASN A 67 1.63 9.20 7.30
C ASN A 67 0.51 10.14 7.73
N PRO A 68 -0.72 9.68 7.61
CA PRO A 68 -1.13 8.46 6.93
C PRO A 68 -1.26 8.69 5.43
N LEU A 69 -0.96 7.67 4.64
CA LEU A 69 -1.19 7.71 3.20
C LEU A 69 -2.55 7.09 2.94
N THR A 70 -3.48 7.88 2.46
CA THR A 70 -4.83 7.40 2.22
C THR A 70 -5.20 7.60 0.76
N VAL A 71 -6.01 6.68 0.25
CA VAL A 71 -6.52 6.83 -1.11
C VAL A 71 -7.77 7.69 -1.10
N PRO A 72 -8.14 8.29 -2.23
CA PRO A 72 -9.36 9.06 -2.31
C PRO A 72 -10.56 8.21 -1.94
N ARG A 73 -11.61 8.86 -1.50
CA ARG A 73 -12.84 8.20 -1.08
C ARG A 73 -13.38 7.34 -2.21
N GLY A 74 -13.67 6.08 -1.89
CA GLY A 74 -14.21 5.14 -2.85
C GLY A 74 -13.16 4.35 -3.61
N TYR A 75 -11.90 4.75 -3.51
CA TYR A 75 -10.80 4.01 -4.14
C TYR A 75 -10.34 2.88 -3.24
N LYS A 76 -9.73 1.86 -3.83
CA LYS A 76 -9.16 0.74 -3.08
C LYS A 76 -7.80 0.39 -3.68
N ILE A 77 -6.86 0.05 -2.79
CA ILE A 77 -5.56 -0.50 -3.19
C ILE A 77 -5.74 -2.00 -3.36
N ASN A 78 -5.32 -2.55 -4.50
CA ASN A 78 -5.42 -3.98 -4.73
C ASN A 78 -4.09 -4.69 -4.93
N ALA A 79 -3.01 -3.97 -5.14
CA ALA A 79 -1.69 -4.60 -5.31
C ALA A 79 -0.59 -3.66 -4.84
N ILE A 80 0.35 -4.21 -4.09
CA ILE A 80 1.52 -3.48 -3.61
C ILE A 80 2.75 -4.37 -3.73
N THR A 81 3.85 -3.79 -4.21
CA THR A 81 5.17 -4.40 -4.18
C THR A 81 6.14 -3.33 -3.71
N LEU A 82 6.98 -3.65 -2.74
CA LEU A 82 7.99 -2.73 -2.25
C LEU A 82 9.31 -2.99 -2.96
N THR A 83 10.06 -1.92 -3.22
CA THR A 83 11.48 -2.01 -3.54
C THR A 83 12.27 -2.15 -2.25
N SER A 84 11.83 -1.45 -1.21
CA SER A 84 12.47 -1.48 0.11
C SER A 84 11.50 -0.94 1.14
N GLY A 85 11.78 -1.20 2.40
CA GLY A 85 11.06 -0.61 3.51
C GLY A 85 10.05 -1.53 4.15
N GLU A 86 9.18 -0.91 4.94
CA GLU A 86 8.13 -1.64 5.67
C GLU A 86 6.92 -0.75 5.83
N ILE A 87 5.74 -1.33 5.58
CA ILE A 87 4.48 -0.62 5.71
C ILE A 87 3.45 -1.52 6.36
N VAL A 88 2.41 -0.89 6.89
CA VAL A 88 1.19 -1.56 7.34
C VAL A 88 0.06 -1.01 6.49
N VAL A 89 -0.73 -1.89 5.90
CA VAL A 89 -1.88 -1.48 5.09
C VAL A 89 -3.17 -1.91 5.76
N ARG A 90 -4.19 -1.11 5.57
CA ARG A 90 -5.52 -1.37 6.10
C ARG A 90 -6.60 -1.06 5.09
#